data_bf479b0e1284c5d41d1b690af8bed66d
#
_entry.id   bf479b0e1284c5d41d1b690af8bed66d
#
_cell.length_a   1.000
_cell.length_b   1.000
_cell.length_c   1.000
_cell.angle_alpha   90.00
_cell.angle_beta   90.00
_cell.angle_gamma   90.00
#
_symmetry.space_group_name_H-M   'P 1'
#
loop_
_entity.id
_entity.type
_entity.pdbx_description
1 polymer ?
#
loop_
_entity_poly.entity_id
_entity_poly.type
_entity_poly.pdbx_seq_one_letter_code
_entity_poly.pdbx_strand_id
1 'polypeptide(L)'
;MSAEKVLVLNATGKVGRNVCRALREAGFTVYGTTRSDKNNLSAQGIKAVVGNYTQPDDLRQAFVASGAKKVFVITDFFGAAGKSAEREFAQGRAAIDAAKAAGVDHLIFMSVADAEFFDEHVTHLKAKVQLEAYLRASGVPFSIVRPCAFFENLDDPANWNPLKKGVVKFLSLDDCKYCATYDIGRAAAVQLKNPQAWLGKSLDVIGWQGDLAAVAAALAEVSGVPVKAKLAMPVFLRRLFLKDLHHMFLYYEVQKGPRGTPEEFKKIVPDALSAQDWFRFHGRYANGDKISA
;
A
#
# COMPACT_ATOMS: atom_id res chain seq x y z
N MET A 1 28.06 12.37 5.99
CA MET A 1 27.39 11.33 6.80
C MET A 1 26.86 10.27 5.82
N SER A 2 27.00 8.98 6.12
CA SER A 2 26.45 7.92 5.27
C SER A 2 24.91 7.99 5.32
N ALA A 3 24.25 7.73 4.17
CA ALA A 3 22.79 7.70 4.10
C ALA A 3 22.21 6.64 5.06
N GLU A 4 21.15 6.99 5.77
CA GLU A 4 20.47 6.08 6.70
C GLU A 4 19.91 4.87 5.97
N LYS A 5 20.02 3.71 6.60
CA LYS A 5 19.57 2.43 6.02
C LYS A 5 18.12 2.13 6.40
N VAL A 6 17.33 1.71 5.42
CA VAL A 6 15.95 1.25 5.63
C VAL A 6 15.79 -0.14 5.02
N LEU A 7 15.21 -1.06 5.77
CA LEU A 7 14.80 -2.38 5.29
C LEU A 7 13.32 -2.35 4.91
N VAL A 8 12.98 -2.71 3.68
CA VAL A 8 11.60 -2.84 3.21
C VAL A 8 11.27 -4.32 3.07
N LEU A 9 10.34 -4.80 3.87
CA LEU A 9 9.84 -6.17 3.76
C LEU A 9 8.82 -6.25 2.61
N ASN A 10 8.79 -7.38 1.88
CA ASN A 10 7.98 -7.57 0.67
C ASN A 10 8.27 -6.53 -0.44
N ALA A 11 9.54 -6.20 -0.63
CA ALA A 11 10.00 -5.14 -1.55
C ALA A 11 9.65 -5.41 -3.02
N THR A 12 9.42 -6.66 -3.42
CA THR A 12 9.10 -7.06 -4.81
C THR A 12 7.61 -6.95 -5.14
N GLY A 13 6.76 -6.75 -4.13
CA GLY A 13 5.32 -6.53 -4.31
C GLY A 13 4.99 -5.16 -4.94
N LYS A 14 3.74 -4.99 -5.38
CA LYS A 14 3.22 -3.75 -5.99
C LYS A 14 3.51 -2.51 -5.12
N VAL A 15 3.16 -2.57 -3.84
CA VAL A 15 3.44 -1.49 -2.87
C VAL A 15 4.92 -1.38 -2.58
N GLY A 16 5.59 -2.52 -2.28
CA GLY A 16 6.98 -2.55 -1.87
C GLY A 16 7.94 -1.88 -2.85
N ARG A 17 7.75 -2.10 -4.16
CA ARG A 17 8.58 -1.44 -5.20
C ARG A 17 8.46 0.08 -5.16
N ASN A 18 7.25 0.60 -5.04
CA ASN A 18 7.01 2.05 -5.01
C ASN A 18 7.49 2.67 -3.70
N VAL A 19 7.33 1.97 -2.57
CA VAL A 19 7.91 2.39 -1.28
C VAL A 19 9.43 2.43 -1.36
N CYS A 20 10.08 1.39 -1.90
CA CYS A 20 11.53 1.38 -2.10
C CYS A 20 12.00 2.55 -2.97
N ARG A 21 11.28 2.82 -4.07
CA ARG A 21 11.57 3.96 -4.97
C ARG A 21 11.51 5.28 -4.22
N ALA A 22 10.39 5.55 -3.53
CA ALA A 22 10.18 6.80 -2.81
C ALA A 22 11.23 7.01 -1.68
N LEU A 23 11.54 5.96 -0.92
CA LEU A 23 12.57 6.02 0.12
C LEU A 23 13.96 6.29 -0.45
N ARG A 24 14.31 5.66 -1.58
CA ARG A 24 15.58 5.93 -2.26
C ARG A 24 15.66 7.38 -2.75
N GLU A 25 14.61 7.89 -3.38
CA GLU A 25 14.52 9.29 -3.85
C GLU A 25 14.58 10.29 -2.68
N ALA A 26 14.08 9.87 -1.50
CA ALA A 26 14.22 10.64 -0.27
C ALA A 26 15.63 10.59 0.36
N GLY A 27 16.59 9.86 -0.24
CA GLY A 27 18.00 9.82 0.16
C GLY A 27 18.36 8.67 1.12
N PHE A 28 17.48 7.69 1.34
CA PHE A 28 17.81 6.51 2.14
C PHE A 28 18.60 5.47 1.33
N THR A 29 19.46 4.71 2.00
CA THR A 29 19.99 3.46 1.48
C THR A 29 18.97 2.35 1.71
N VAL A 30 18.31 1.91 0.64
CA VAL A 30 17.21 0.95 0.74
C VAL A 30 17.68 -0.48 0.55
N TYR A 31 17.34 -1.33 1.51
CA TYR A 31 17.43 -2.79 1.42
C TYR A 31 16.02 -3.35 1.23
N GLY A 32 15.86 -4.28 0.29
CA GLY A 32 14.57 -4.88 0.00
C GLY A 32 14.59 -6.40 0.16
N THR A 33 13.62 -6.98 0.89
CA THR A 33 13.54 -8.44 0.97
C THR A 33 12.97 -9.03 -0.31
N THR A 34 13.57 -10.15 -0.71
CA THR A 34 13.13 -11.02 -1.81
C THR A 34 13.25 -12.48 -1.42
N ARG A 35 12.44 -13.34 -2.01
CA ARG A 35 12.53 -14.81 -1.83
C ARG A 35 13.55 -15.46 -2.77
N SER A 36 14.01 -14.75 -3.78
CA SER A 36 14.99 -15.26 -4.75
C SER A 36 15.72 -14.09 -5.43
N ASP A 37 16.95 -14.32 -5.84
CA ASP A 37 17.79 -13.34 -6.57
C ASP A 37 17.27 -12.96 -7.97
N LYS A 38 16.21 -13.63 -8.44
CA LYS A 38 15.63 -13.39 -9.78
C LYS A 38 14.87 -12.08 -9.92
N ASN A 39 14.63 -11.36 -8.82
CA ASN A 39 13.95 -10.08 -8.85
C ASN A 39 14.98 -8.95 -8.97
N ASN A 40 14.89 -8.19 -10.04
CA ASN A 40 15.83 -7.14 -10.42
C ASN A 40 15.76 -5.88 -9.51
N LEU A 41 15.90 -6.06 -8.19
CA LEU A 41 15.94 -4.96 -7.23
C LEU A 41 17.22 -4.12 -7.42
N SER A 42 18.34 -4.76 -7.73
CA SER A 42 19.63 -4.10 -7.91
C SER A 42 19.63 -3.10 -9.06
N ALA A 43 18.96 -3.41 -10.19
CA ALA A 43 18.83 -2.46 -11.29
C ALA A 43 18.00 -1.21 -10.92
N GLN A 44 17.21 -1.29 -9.85
CA GLN A 44 16.47 -0.17 -9.29
C GLN A 44 17.25 0.57 -8.19
N GLY A 45 18.52 0.21 -7.96
CA GLY A 45 19.36 0.79 -6.90
C GLY A 45 18.96 0.35 -5.49
N ILE A 46 18.26 -0.79 -5.37
CA ILE A 46 17.82 -1.38 -4.11
C ILE A 46 18.71 -2.57 -3.79
N LYS A 47 19.25 -2.64 -2.59
CA LYS A 47 20.09 -3.76 -2.14
C LYS A 47 19.20 -4.94 -1.77
N ALA A 48 19.26 -6.02 -2.55
CA ALA A 48 18.47 -7.22 -2.29
C ALA A 48 19.03 -7.99 -1.09
N VAL A 49 18.14 -8.42 -0.19
CA VAL A 49 18.44 -9.36 0.89
C VAL A 49 17.40 -10.48 0.90
N VAL A 50 17.82 -11.69 1.21
CA VAL A 50 16.89 -12.81 1.33
C VAL A 50 16.02 -12.59 2.57
N GLY A 51 14.71 -12.76 2.43
CA GLY A 51 13.76 -12.64 3.53
C GLY A 51 12.41 -13.22 3.14
N ASN A 52 11.95 -14.18 3.91
CA ASN A 52 10.68 -14.85 3.71
C ASN A 52 9.85 -14.80 5.00
N TYR A 53 8.63 -14.29 4.93
CA TYR A 53 7.72 -14.23 6.07
C TYR A 53 7.35 -15.58 6.67
N THR A 54 7.44 -16.64 5.88
CA THR A 54 7.15 -18.01 6.36
C THR A 54 8.34 -18.66 7.06
N GLN A 55 9.50 -17.99 7.08
CA GLN A 55 10.75 -18.45 7.67
C GLN A 55 11.27 -17.36 8.63
N PRO A 56 11.01 -17.46 9.95
CA PRO A 56 11.43 -16.44 10.91
C PRO A 56 12.95 -16.19 10.93
N ASP A 57 13.74 -17.22 10.64
CA ASP A 57 15.20 -17.10 10.56
C ASP A 57 15.65 -16.24 9.39
N ASP A 58 15.00 -16.37 8.22
CA ASP A 58 15.28 -15.52 7.06
C ASP A 58 15.04 -14.04 7.39
N LEU A 59 13.98 -13.72 8.14
CA LEU A 59 13.71 -12.36 8.57
C LEU A 59 14.83 -11.84 9.48
N ARG A 60 15.25 -12.62 10.48
CA ARG A 60 16.37 -12.23 11.35
C ARG A 60 17.64 -11.99 10.55
N GLN A 61 17.95 -12.88 9.60
CA GLN A 61 19.12 -12.73 8.73
C GLN A 61 19.02 -11.47 7.86
N ALA A 62 17.82 -11.11 7.35
CA ALA A 62 17.62 -9.90 6.58
C ALA A 62 17.93 -8.62 7.39
N PHE A 63 17.56 -8.58 8.68
CA PHE A 63 17.94 -7.48 9.57
C PHE A 63 19.45 -7.42 9.78
N VAL A 64 20.10 -8.55 10.03
CA VAL A 64 21.56 -8.61 10.20
C VAL A 64 22.27 -8.19 8.91
N ALA A 65 21.90 -8.74 7.76
CA ALA A 65 22.53 -8.45 6.47
C ALA A 65 22.36 -6.99 6.03
N SER A 66 21.22 -6.38 6.30
CA SER A 66 20.99 -4.96 5.99
C SER A 66 21.69 -4.03 6.99
N GLY A 67 21.79 -4.42 8.24
CA GLY A 67 22.20 -3.55 9.35
C GLY A 67 21.31 -2.33 9.49
N ALA A 68 20.05 -2.41 9.01
CA ALA A 68 19.09 -1.32 9.05
C ALA A 68 18.47 -1.20 10.44
N LYS A 69 18.37 0.03 10.94
CA LYS A 69 17.66 0.39 12.17
C LYS A 69 16.27 0.96 11.92
N LYS A 70 15.93 1.18 10.66
CA LYS A 70 14.61 1.60 10.20
C LYS A 70 14.02 0.50 9.32
N VAL A 71 12.73 0.18 9.50
CA VAL A 71 12.09 -0.88 8.71
C VAL A 71 10.69 -0.48 8.29
N PHE A 72 10.31 -0.84 7.07
CA PHE A 72 8.95 -0.74 6.55
C PHE A 72 8.36 -2.14 6.39
N VAL A 73 7.26 -2.42 7.07
CA VAL A 73 6.61 -3.74 7.12
C VAL A 73 5.32 -3.72 6.32
N ILE A 74 5.26 -4.56 5.29
CA ILE A 74 4.08 -4.79 4.44
C ILE A 74 3.70 -6.26 4.55
N THR A 75 2.50 -6.58 5.03
CA THR A 75 1.92 -7.93 4.95
C THR A 75 1.07 -8.08 3.70
N ASP A 76 0.80 -9.32 3.26
CA ASP A 76 0.14 -9.59 1.98
C ASP A 76 -0.91 -10.70 2.15
N PHE A 77 -2.17 -10.29 2.39
CA PHE A 77 -3.30 -11.19 2.56
C PHE A 77 -3.55 -12.04 1.31
N PHE A 78 -3.56 -11.42 0.13
CA PHE A 78 -3.95 -12.09 -1.12
C PHE A 78 -2.85 -12.99 -1.70
N GLY A 79 -1.59 -12.63 -1.48
CA GLY A 79 -0.43 -13.37 -1.98
C GLY A 79 0.16 -14.31 -0.92
N ALA A 80 1.12 -13.81 -0.14
CA ALA A 80 1.93 -14.64 0.76
C ALA A 80 1.11 -15.34 1.87
N ALA A 81 0.04 -14.73 2.37
CA ALA A 81 -0.86 -15.33 3.36
C ALA A 81 -1.93 -16.25 2.75
N GLY A 82 -2.07 -16.26 1.41
CA GLY A 82 -3.03 -17.14 0.72
C GLY A 82 -4.47 -16.95 1.18
N LYS A 83 -4.91 -15.70 1.36
CA LYS A 83 -6.25 -15.29 1.80
C LYS A 83 -6.64 -15.79 3.19
N SER A 84 -5.67 -15.90 4.11
CA SER A 84 -5.91 -16.26 5.52
C SER A 84 -5.45 -15.13 6.45
N ALA A 85 -6.38 -14.59 7.24
CA ALA A 85 -6.10 -13.57 8.24
C ALA A 85 -5.13 -14.10 9.32
N GLU A 86 -5.28 -15.37 9.71
CA GLU A 86 -4.42 -16.01 10.71
C GLU A 86 -2.97 -16.12 10.20
N ARG A 87 -2.78 -16.50 8.93
CA ARG A 87 -1.44 -16.56 8.33
C ARG A 87 -0.85 -15.17 8.14
N GLU A 88 -1.65 -14.18 7.72
CA GLU A 88 -1.19 -12.80 7.61
C GLU A 88 -0.77 -12.25 8.99
N PHE A 89 -1.57 -12.52 10.02
CA PHE A 89 -1.23 -12.13 11.39
C PHE A 89 0.08 -12.79 11.85
N ALA A 90 0.25 -14.10 11.64
CA ALA A 90 1.48 -14.81 12.00
C ALA A 90 2.72 -14.23 11.30
N GLN A 91 2.61 -13.88 10.02
CA GLN A 91 3.67 -13.24 9.25
C GLN A 91 4.03 -11.86 9.79
N GLY A 92 3.02 -11.01 10.03
CA GLY A 92 3.22 -9.66 10.57
C GLY A 92 3.83 -9.70 11.98
N ARG A 93 3.36 -10.61 12.83
CA ARG A 93 3.93 -10.85 14.16
C ARG A 93 5.41 -11.24 14.07
N ALA A 94 5.76 -12.20 13.22
CA ALA A 94 7.14 -12.61 13.02
C ALA A 94 8.04 -11.44 12.57
N ALA A 95 7.54 -10.55 11.72
CA ALA A 95 8.27 -9.35 11.30
C ALA A 95 8.47 -8.36 12.46
N ILE A 96 7.46 -8.13 13.28
CA ILE A 96 7.55 -7.25 14.47
C ILE A 96 8.53 -7.84 15.49
N ASP A 97 8.46 -9.14 15.76
CA ASP A 97 9.35 -9.83 16.69
C ASP A 97 10.80 -9.79 16.20
N ALA A 98 11.04 -10.00 14.90
CA ALA A 98 12.37 -9.88 14.30
C ALA A 98 12.91 -8.44 14.39
N ALA A 99 12.08 -7.43 14.15
CA ALA A 99 12.44 -6.02 14.30
C ALA A 99 12.80 -5.69 15.76
N LYS A 100 12.02 -6.21 16.72
CA LYS A 100 12.31 -6.06 18.16
C LYS A 100 13.67 -6.67 18.52
N ALA A 101 13.91 -7.90 18.09
CA ALA A 101 15.18 -8.61 18.34
C ALA A 101 16.37 -7.90 17.70
N ALA A 102 16.20 -7.25 16.54
CA ALA A 102 17.23 -6.46 15.88
C ALA A 102 17.46 -5.08 16.53
N GLY A 103 16.62 -4.70 17.49
CA GLY A 103 16.70 -3.40 18.16
C GLY A 103 16.55 -2.25 17.15
N VAL A 104 15.48 -2.26 16.35
CA VAL A 104 15.20 -1.18 15.40
C VAL A 104 14.80 0.09 16.12
N ASP A 105 15.18 1.24 15.56
CA ASP A 105 14.85 2.55 16.11
C ASP A 105 13.48 3.06 15.62
N HIS A 106 13.00 2.55 14.49
CA HIS A 106 11.69 2.90 13.97
C HIS A 106 11.15 1.84 13.00
N LEU A 107 10.00 1.26 13.35
CA LEU A 107 9.21 0.39 12.48
C LEU A 107 8.01 1.14 11.94
N ILE A 108 7.85 1.20 10.63
CA ILE A 108 6.61 1.64 10.00
C ILE A 108 5.80 0.41 9.58
N PHE A 109 4.59 0.30 10.07
CA PHE A 109 3.65 -0.74 9.67
C PHE A 109 2.63 -0.19 8.67
N MET A 110 2.46 -0.87 7.54
CA MET A 110 1.38 -0.55 6.61
C MET A 110 0.11 -1.30 7.00
N SER A 111 -0.83 -0.55 7.53
CA SER A 111 -2.19 -0.99 7.86
C SER A 111 -3.18 -0.61 6.76
N VAL A 112 -4.36 -0.19 7.10
CA VAL A 112 -5.42 0.30 6.21
C VAL A 112 -6.19 1.42 6.88
N ALA A 113 -6.69 2.38 6.11
CA ALA A 113 -7.52 3.46 6.64
C ALA A 113 -8.82 2.89 7.26
N ASP A 114 -9.20 3.48 8.39
CA ASP A 114 -10.37 3.05 9.19
C ASP A 114 -10.31 1.60 9.70
N ALA A 115 -9.11 1.03 9.89
CA ALA A 115 -8.93 -0.37 10.30
C ALA A 115 -9.81 -0.78 11.50
N GLU A 116 -9.96 0.11 12.48
CA GLU A 116 -10.71 -0.11 13.72
C GLU A 116 -12.24 -0.10 13.56
N PHE A 117 -12.78 0.31 12.41
CA PHE A 117 -14.22 0.47 12.20
C PHE A 117 -14.84 -0.63 11.32
N PHE A 118 -14.03 -1.51 10.75
CA PHE A 118 -14.55 -2.63 9.97
C PHE A 118 -15.12 -3.73 10.85
N ASP A 119 -16.25 -4.26 10.43
CA ASP A 119 -16.88 -5.39 11.08
C ASP A 119 -16.13 -6.72 10.82
N GLU A 120 -16.56 -7.78 11.52
CA GLU A 120 -15.95 -9.12 11.40
C GLU A 120 -16.07 -9.76 10.03
N HIS A 121 -16.97 -9.27 9.17
CA HIS A 121 -17.19 -9.80 7.82
C HIS A 121 -16.12 -9.31 6.83
N VAL A 122 -15.36 -8.25 7.18
CA VAL A 122 -14.24 -7.77 6.36
C VAL A 122 -12.95 -8.50 6.75
N THR A 123 -12.90 -9.76 6.38
CA THR A 123 -11.87 -10.70 6.88
C THR A 123 -10.46 -10.38 6.40
N HIS A 124 -10.31 -9.79 5.19
CA HIS A 124 -8.99 -9.41 4.66
C HIS A 124 -8.34 -8.23 5.40
N LEU A 125 -9.11 -7.49 6.24
CA LEU A 125 -8.57 -6.40 7.06
C LEU A 125 -8.39 -6.81 8.53
N LYS A 126 -8.94 -7.94 8.94
CA LYS A 126 -8.91 -8.43 10.33
C LYS A 126 -7.48 -8.54 10.88
N ALA A 127 -6.57 -9.09 10.08
CA ALA A 127 -5.17 -9.22 10.49
C ALA A 127 -4.49 -7.86 10.71
N LYS A 128 -4.87 -6.82 9.96
CA LYS A 128 -4.33 -5.47 10.11
C LYS A 128 -4.68 -4.89 11.49
N VAL A 129 -5.94 -5.00 11.89
CA VAL A 129 -6.42 -4.55 13.21
C VAL A 129 -5.66 -5.27 14.33
N GLN A 130 -5.54 -6.60 14.23
CA GLN A 130 -4.82 -7.40 15.22
C GLN A 130 -3.32 -7.05 15.27
N LEU A 131 -2.69 -6.79 14.12
CA LEU A 131 -1.29 -6.42 14.04
C LEU A 131 -1.02 -5.02 14.57
N GLU A 132 -1.93 -4.06 14.39
CA GLU A 132 -1.80 -2.75 15.03
C GLU A 132 -1.82 -2.89 16.57
N ALA A 133 -2.75 -3.68 17.11
CA ALA A 133 -2.83 -3.92 18.55
C ALA A 133 -1.55 -4.61 19.07
N TYR A 134 -1.08 -5.63 18.35
CA TYR A 134 0.15 -6.34 18.69
C TYR A 134 1.37 -5.41 18.66
N LEU A 135 1.51 -4.59 17.61
CA LEU A 135 2.60 -3.63 17.47
C LEU A 135 2.60 -2.60 18.61
N ARG A 136 1.44 -2.05 18.96
CA ARG A 136 1.31 -1.11 20.09
C ARG A 136 1.75 -1.72 21.42
N ALA A 137 1.50 -3.01 21.63
CA ALA A 137 1.89 -3.74 22.84
C ALA A 137 3.35 -4.25 22.80
N SER A 138 4.01 -4.25 21.64
CA SER A 138 5.31 -4.91 21.44
C SER A 138 6.49 -4.22 22.12
N GLY A 139 6.39 -2.91 22.38
CA GLY A 139 7.48 -2.05 22.85
C GLY A 139 8.48 -1.66 21.75
N VAL A 140 8.26 -2.04 20.49
CA VAL A 140 9.07 -1.56 19.35
C VAL A 140 8.72 -0.10 19.09
N PRO A 141 9.68 0.82 18.88
CA PRO A 141 9.39 2.16 18.40
C PRO A 141 8.72 2.11 17.01
N PHE A 142 7.53 2.67 16.87
CA PHE A 142 6.75 2.50 15.64
C PHE A 142 5.97 3.74 15.22
N SER A 143 5.58 3.75 13.94
CA SER A 143 4.46 4.51 13.40
C SER A 143 3.66 3.66 12.41
N ILE A 144 2.48 4.12 12.02
CA ILE A 144 1.58 3.39 11.13
C ILE A 144 1.23 4.29 9.95
N VAL A 145 1.23 3.72 8.73
CA VAL A 145 0.60 4.32 7.57
C VAL A 145 -0.65 3.53 7.22
N ARG A 146 -1.75 4.24 7.00
CA ARG A 146 -3.07 3.67 6.74
C ARG A 146 -3.60 4.13 5.38
N PRO A 147 -3.21 3.45 4.29
CA PRO A 147 -3.69 3.80 2.97
C PRO A 147 -5.17 3.44 2.76
N CYS A 148 -5.81 4.16 1.85
CA CYS A 148 -7.11 3.85 1.27
C CYS A 148 -6.98 2.98 0.01
N ALA A 149 -7.97 3.00 -0.91
CA ALA A 149 -7.87 2.27 -2.17
C ALA A 149 -6.69 2.76 -3.03
N PHE A 150 -6.03 1.84 -3.74
CA PHE A 150 -4.87 2.18 -4.56
C PHE A 150 -5.29 2.54 -5.98
N PHE A 151 -4.72 3.60 -6.55
CA PHE A 151 -4.84 3.88 -7.99
C PHE A 151 -4.33 2.71 -8.83
N GLU A 152 -3.33 1.98 -8.38
CA GLU A 152 -2.79 0.80 -9.04
C GLU A 152 -3.83 -0.32 -9.24
N ASN A 153 -4.92 -0.33 -8.46
CA ASN A 153 -6.04 -1.25 -8.66
C ASN A 153 -6.90 -0.88 -9.88
N LEU A 154 -6.84 0.37 -10.32
CA LEU A 154 -7.54 0.84 -11.52
C LEU A 154 -6.86 0.41 -12.81
N ASP A 155 -5.58 0.05 -12.77
CA ASP A 155 -4.75 -0.36 -13.90
C ASP A 155 -4.20 -1.80 -13.77
N ASP A 156 -4.86 -2.64 -13.00
CA ASP A 156 -4.44 -4.03 -12.82
C ASP A 156 -5.40 -4.98 -13.54
N PRO A 157 -4.95 -5.68 -14.60
CA PRO A 157 -5.76 -6.67 -15.29
C PRO A 157 -6.30 -7.78 -14.39
N ALA A 158 -5.58 -8.13 -13.32
CA ALA A 158 -6.02 -9.11 -12.34
C ALA A 158 -7.20 -8.61 -11.50
N ASN A 159 -7.40 -7.31 -11.39
CA ASN A 159 -8.52 -6.67 -10.69
C ASN A 159 -9.67 -6.24 -11.64
N TRP A 160 -9.82 -6.91 -12.77
CA TRP A 160 -10.87 -6.69 -13.79
C TRP A 160 -10.82 -5.33 -14.49
N ASN A 161 -9.68 -4.67 -14.47
CA ASN A 161 -9.51 -3.37 -15.08
C ASN A 161 -8.45 -3.36 -16.20
N PRO A 162 -8.73 -4.04 -17.32
CA PRO A 162 -7.92 -3.81 -18.50
C PRO A 162 -8.31 -2.46 -19.10
N LEU A 163 -7.51 -1.44 -18.90
CA LEU A 163 -7.75 -0.09 -19.48
C LEU A 163 -7.66 -0.08 -21.01
N LYS A 164 -7.63 -1.23 -21.68
CA LYS A 164 -7.41 -1.38 -23.12
C LYS A 164 -8.55 -0.91 -24.02
N LYS A 165 -9.73 -0.54 -23.49
CA LYS A 165 -10.94 -0.25 -24.30
C LYS A 165 -11.64 1.06 -23.94
N GLY A 166 -10.94 2.08 -23.45
CA GLY A 166 -11.59 3.33 -23.06
C GLY A 166 -12.68 3.15 -21.98
N VAL A 167 -12.48 2.16 -21.10
CA VAL A 167 -13.41 1.88 -20.01
C VAL A 167 -12.62 1.66 -18.72
N VAL A 168 -12.94 2.41 -17.68
CA VAL A 168 -12.49 2.13 -16.33
C VAL A 168 -13.59 1.38 -15.56
N LYS A 169 -13.22 0.34 -14.84
CA LYS A 169 -14.15 -0.46 -14.04
C LYS A 169 -13.71 -0.49 -12.58
N PHE A 170 -14.67 -0.43 -11.68
CA PHE A 170 -14.43 -0.64 -10.25
C PHE A 170 -15.62 -1.35 -9.60
N LEU A 171 -15.49 -1.75 -8.33
CA LEU A 171 -16.54 -2.46 -7.60
C LEU A 171 -17.61 -1.53 -7.01
N SER A 172 -17.41 -0.21 -7.03
CA SER A 172 -18.39 0.82 -6.75
C SER A 172 -18.31 1.92 -7.80
N LEU A 173 -19.42 2.62 -8.05
CA LEU A 173 -19.47 3.84 -8.85
C LEU A 173 -19.42 5.09 -7.99
N ASP A 174 -19.66 4.92 -6.67
CA ASP A 174 -19.78 6.02 -5.73
C ASP A 174 -18.43 6.68 -5.43
N ASP A 175 -18.51 7.78 -4.71
CA ASP A 175 -17.35 8.53 -4.24
C ASP A 175 -16.42 7.63 -3.43
N CYS A 176 -15.17 7.61 -3.81
CA CYS A 176 -14.15 6.77 -3.21
C CYS A 176 -12.87 7.55 -2.99
N LYS A 177 -12.09 7.15 -1.99
CA LYS A 177 -10.79 7.75 -1.70
C LYS A 177 -9.68 6.87 -2.22
N TYR A 178 -8.69 7.50 -2.86
CA TYR A 178 -7.58 6.82 -3.51
C TYR A 178 -6.24 7.37 -3.06
N CYS A 179 -5.23 6.54 -3.09
CA CYS A 179 -3.83 6.95 -2.97
C CYS A 179 -2.96 6.21 -3.98
N ALA A 180 -1.84 6.81 -4.34
CA ALA A 180 -0.78 6.10 -5.05
C ALA A 180 0.06 5.28 -4.07
N THR A 181 0.47 4.07 -4.44
CA THR A 181 1.40 3.30 -3.60
C THR A 181 2.75 3.99 -3.45
N TYR A 182 3.11 4.86 -4.38
CA TYR A 182 4.27 5.74 -4.29
C TYR A 182 4.15 6.76 -3.13
N ASP A 183 2.96 7.32 -2.91
CA ASP A 183 2.70 8.27 -1.81
C ASP A 183 2.77 7.61 -0.43
N ILE A 184 2.49 6.30 -0.34
CA ILE A 184 2.75 5.52 0.88
C ILE A 184 4.24 5.58 1.24
N GLY A 185 5.11 5.42 0.25
CA GLY A 185 6.56 5.52 0.44
C GLY A 185 7.02 6.93 0.81
N ARG A 186 6.38 7.98 0.25
CA ARG A 186 6.66 9.38 0.60
C ARG A 186 6.25 9.70 2.03
N ALA A 187 5.06 9.23 2.45
CA ALA A 187 4.61 9.31 3.84
C ALA A 187 5.58 8.60 4.78
N ALA A 188 6.04 7.40 4.42
CA ALA A 188 7.04 6.68 5.18
C ALA A 188 8.37 7.45 5.28
N ALA A 189 8.81 8.08 4.20
CA ALA A 189 10.03 8.91 4.20
C ALA A 189 9.92 10.09 5.17
N VAL A 190 8.77 10.77 5.21
CA VAL A 190 8.51 11.86 6.17
C VAL A 190 8.56 11.35 7.61
N GLN A 191 7.94 10.21 7.89
CA GLN A 191 7.94 9.60 9.23
C GLN A 191 9.34 9.18 9.66
N LEU A 192 10.13 8.56 8.77
CA LEU A 192 11.48 8.11 9.07
C LEU A 192 12.49 9.26 9.24
N LYS A 193 12.27 10.40 8.58
CA LYS A 193 13.10 11.61 8.75
C LYS A 193 12.79 12.37 10.03
N ASN A 194 11.58 12.24 10.55
CA ASN A 194 11.10 12.96 11.73
C ASN A 194 10.52 12.00 12.79
N PRO A 195 11.29 11.01 13.28
CA PRO A 195 10.75 9.96 14.13
C PRO A 195 10.06 10.51 15.38
N GLN A 196 10.62 11.54 16.01
CA GLN A 196 10.06 12.14 17.24
C GLN A 196 8.64 12.70 17.04
N ALA A 197 8.33 13.16 15.83
CA ALA A 197 6.99 13.66 15.51
C ALA A 197 5.97 12.54 15.27
N TRP A 198 6.45 11.31 14.95
CA TRP A 198 5.61 10.23 14.43
C TRP A 198 5.54 8.98 15.30
N LEU A 199 6.47 8.76 16.24
CA LEU A 199 6.43 7.57 17.09
C LEU A 199 5.09 7.44 17.82
N GLY A 200 4.51 6.25 17.77
CA GLY A 200 3.21 5.91 18.35
C GLY A 200 1.99 6.38 17.55
N LYS A 201 2.17 7.14 16.46
CA LYS A 201 1.09 7.75 15.68
C LYS A 201 0.76 6.97 14.42
N SER A 202 -0.45 7.19 13.91
CA SER A 202 -0.93 6.70 12.61
C SER A 202 -1.14 7.88 11.65
N LEU A 203 -0.96 7.64 10.35
CA LEU A 203 -1.21 8.60 9.28
C LEU A 203 -2.08 7.93 8.21
N ASP A 204 -3.25 8.49 7.94
CA ASP A 204 -4.09 8.09 6.82
C ASP A 204 -3.47 8.65 5.52
N VAL A 205 -3.26 7.75 4.54
CA VAL A 205 -2.68 8.10 3.25
C VAL A 205 -3.80 8.20 2.23
N ILE A 206 -4.29 9.43 2.01
CA ILE A 206 -5.43 9.72 1.14
C ILE A 206 -5.02 10.83 0.17
N GLY A 207 -4.61 10.44 -1.04
CA GLY A 207 -4.10 11.39 -2.04
C GLY A 207 -5.20 12.16 -2.77
N TRP A 208 -6.36 11.51 -3.03
CA TRP A 208 -7.42 12.05 -3.86
C TRP A 208 -8.78 11.42 -3.52
N GLN A 209 -9.86 12.12 -3.86
CA GLN A 209 -11.23 11.65 -3.69
C GLN A 209 -12.06 11.98 -4.94
N GLY A 210 -12.90 11.06 -5.36
CA GLY A 210 -13.87 11.22 -6.43
C GLY A 210 -14.59 9.92 -6.76
N ASP A 211 -15.68 10.04 -7.49
CA ASP A 211 -16.45 8.93 -8.01
C ASP A 211 -15.75 8.28 -9.25
N LEU A 212 -16.28 7.16 -9.69
CA LEU A 212 -15.68 6.48 -10.85
C LEU A 212 -15.81 7.28 -12.16
N ALA A 213 -16.78 8.19 -12.26
CA ALA A 213 -16.90 9.08 -13.41
C ALA A 213 -15.77 10.13 -13.42
N ALA A 214 -15.41 10.69 -12.26
CA ALA A 214 -14.26 11.57 -12.10
C ALA A 214 -12.93 10.85 -12.42
N VAL A 215 -12.78 9.59 -12.03
CA VAL A 215 -11.63 8.75 -12.44
C VAL A 215 -11.59 8.58 -13.96
N ALA A 216 -12.74 8.29 -14.58
CA ALA A 216 -12.82 8.14 -16.03
C ALA A 216 -12.50 9.45 -16.78
N ALA A 217 -12.96 10.60 -16.26
CA ALA A 217 -12.63 11.92 -16.79
C ALA A 217 -11.12 12.21 -16.71
N ALA A 218 -10.49 11.92 -15.55
CA ALA A 218 -9.05 12.07 -15.38
C ALA A 218 -8.25 11.21 -16.38
N LEU A 219 -8.69 9.98 -16.61
CA LEU A 219 -8.05 9.10 -17.58
C LEU A 219 -8.28 9.56 -19.02
N ALA A 220 -9.48 10.08 -19.35
CA ALA A 220 -9.78 10.64 -20.67
C ALA A 220 -8.90 11.86 -20.98
N GLU A 221 -8.71 12.75 -20.01
CA GLU A 221 -7.83 13.92 -20.12
C GLU A 221 -6.39 13.51 -20.45
N VAL A 222 -5.86 12.53 -19.73
CA VAL A 222 -4.45 12.09 -19.90
C VAL A 222 -4.26 11.29 -21.18
N SER A 223 -5.24 10.45 -21.55
CA SER A 223 -5.12 9.55 -22.71
C SER A 223 -5.54 10.20 -24.04
N GLY A 224 -6.28 11.31 -24.00
CA GLY A 224 -6.82 11.99 -25.18
C GLY A 224 -7.97 11.22 -25.85
N VAL A 225 -8.52 10.17 -25.24
CA VAL A 225 -9.64 9.39 -25.76
C VAL A 225 -10.80 9.34 -24.77
N PRO A 226 -12.06 9.24 -25.24
CA PRO A 226 -13.21 9.10 -24.36
C PRO A 226 -13.12 7.83 -23.50
N VAL A 227 -13.31 7.97 -22.19
CA VAL A 227 -13.32 6.86 -21.23
C VAL A 227 -14.66 6.80 -20.53
N LYS A 228 -15.22 5.59 -20.41
CA LYS A 228 -16.50 5.33 -19.73
C LYS A 228 -16.26 4.66 -18.38
N ALA A 229 -16.91 5.14 -17.34
CA ALA A 229 -17.00 4.47 -16.06
C ALA A 229 -18.02 3.32 -16.13
N LYS A 230 -17.65 2.14 -15.63
CA LYS A 230 -18.56 0.99 -15.54
C LYS A 230 -18.33 0.22 -14.24
N LEU A 231 -19.42 -0.25 -13.67
CA LEU A 231 -19.34 -1.21 -12.56
C LEU A 231 -18.67 -2.50 -13.04
N ALA A 232 -17.69 -3.02 -12.30
CA ALA A 232 -16.98 -4.24 -12.65
C ALA A 232 -17.88 -5.48 -12.63
N MET A 233 -18.88 -5.48 -11.72
CA MET A 233 -19.93 -6.48 -11.65
C MET A 233 -21.17 -5.92 -10.95
N PRO A 234 -22.39 -6.44 -11.24
CA PRO A 234 -23.60 -6.07 -10.51
C PRO A 234 -23.46 -6.28 -8.99
N VAL A 235 -24.05 -5.38 -8.20
CA VAL A 235 -23.94 -5.42 -6.72
C VAL A 235 -24.40 -6.75 -6.13
N PHE A 236 -25.47 -7.36 -6.69
CA PHE A 236 -25.94 -8.66 -6.21
C PHE A 236 -24.92 -9.79 -6.43
N LEU A 237 -24.14 -9.75 -7.51
CA LEU A 237 -23.04 -10.69 -7.74
C LEU A 237 -21.86 -10.42 -6.80
N ARG A 238 -21.55 -9.14 -6.52
CA ARG A 238 -20.58 -8.77 -5.49
C ARG A 238 -20.96 -9.38 -4.13
N ARG A 239 -22.23 -9.27 -3.75
CA ARG A 239 -22.77 -9.87 -2.52
C ARG A 239 -22.64 -11.40 -2.49
N LEU A 240 -22.85 -12.06 -3.62
CA LEU A 240 -22.83 -13.52 -3.70
C LEU A 240 -21.39 -14.08 -3.73
N PHE A 241 -20.50 -13.52 -4.53
CA PHE A 241 -19.19 -14.07 -4.82
C PHE A 241 -18.03 -13.39 -4.08
N LEU A 242 -18.21 -12.15 -3.62
CA LEU A 242 -17.19 -11.33 -2.99
C LEU A 242 -17.71 -10.75 -1.66
N LYS A 243 -18.20 -11.61 -0.78
CA LYS A 243 -18.85 -11.22 0.48
C LYS A 243 -17.99 -10.25 1.31
N ASP A 244 -16.74 -10.57 1.49
CA ASP A 244 -15.76 -9.77 2.22
C ASP A 244 -15.64 -8.33 1.62
N LEU A 245 -15.34 -8.23 0.32
CA LEU A 245 -15.29 -6.94 -0.37
C LEU A 245 -16.66 -6.24 -0.40
N HIS A 246 -17.76 -7.00 -0.46
CA HIS A 246 -19.09 -6.40 -0.41
C HIS A 246 -19.31 -5.67 0.91
N HIS A 247 -18.98 -6.26 2.06
CA HIS A 247 -19.09 -5.61 3.36
C HIS A 247 -18.19 -4.40 3.49
N MET A 248 -16.96 -4.47 2.97
CA MET A 248 -16.07 -3.32 2.94
C MET A 248 -16.66 -2.15 2.12
N PHE A 249 -17.20 -2.44 0.92
CA PHE A 249 -17.81 -1.40 0.09
C PHE A 249 -19.11 -0.86 0.69
N LEU A 250 -19.94 -1.68 1.37
CA LEU A 250 -21.10 -1.17 2.11
C LEU A 250 -20.69 -0.15 3.17
N TYR A 251 -19.61 -0.43 3.92
CA TYR A 251 -19.07 0.53 4.87
C TYR A 251 -18.69 1.85 4.18
N TYR A 252 -17.93 1.79 3.09
CA TYR A 252 -17.50 2.98 2.37
C TYR A 252 -18.64 3.72 1.68
N GLU A 253 -19.63 3.04 1.13
CA GLU A 253 -20.82 3.64 0.51
C GLU A 253 -21.62 4.47 1.54
N VAL A 254 -21.74 3.97 2.79
CA VAL A 254 -22.40 4.69 3.88
C VAL A 254 -21.55 5.86 4.40
N GLN A 255 -20.25 5.65 4.58
CA GLN A 255 -19.33 6.65 5.15
C GLN A 255 -18.70 7.57 4.10
N LYS A 256 -18.99 7.37 2.81
CA LYS A 256 -18.33 8.07 1.68
C LYS A 256 -16.80 7.93 1.68
N GLY A 257 -16.34 6.70 1.91
CA GLY A 257 -14.91 6.37 2.02
C GLY A 257 -14.38 6.46 3.46
N PRO A 258 -13.06 6.27 3.65
CA PRO A 258 -12.38 6.45 4.94
C PRO A 258 -12.54 7.87 5.49
N ARG A 259 -12.40 8.05 6.80
CA ARG A 259 -12.63 9.34 7.49
C ARG A 259 -11.58 10.39 7.18
N GLY A 260 -10.31 10.01 6.99
CA GLY A 260 -9.25 10.94 6.59
C GLY A 260 -9.53 11.65 5.27
N THR A 261 -8.88 12.78 5.00
CA THR A 261 -9.10 13.59 3.79
C THR A 261 -7.82 13.83 3.00
N PRO A 262 -7.93 14.11 1.67
CA PRO A 262 -6.78 14.51 0.86
C PRO A 262 -6.09 15.78 1.38
N GLU A 263 -6.86 16.73 1.93
CA GLU A 263 -6.35 18.01 2.44
C GLU A 263 -5.48 17.80 3.68
N GLU A 264 -5.87 16.88 4.57
CA GLU A 264 -5.07 16.51 5.74
C GLU A 264 -3.77 15.82 5.31
N PHE A 265 -3.85 14.88 4.39
CA PHE A 265 -2.68 14.18 3.88
C PHE A 265 -1.72 15.12 3.14
N LYS A 266 -2.22 16.06 2.35
CA LYS A 266 -1.41 17.05 1.63
C LYS A 266 -0.65 18.02 2.55
N LYS A 267 -1.04 18.18 3.80
CA LYS A 267 -0.22 18.90 4.79
C LYS A 267 1.09 18.20 5.10
N ILE A 268 1.14 16.87 4.89
CA ILE A 268 2.30 16.01 5.15
C ILE A 268 3.07 15.69 3.87
N VAL A 269 2.34 15.45 2.77
CA VAL A 269 2.86 15.18 1.42
C VAL A 269 2.18 16.17 0.47
N PRO A 270 2.70 17.41 0.32
CA PRO A 270 2.01 18.50 -0.40
C PRO A 270 1.70 18.19 -1.87
N ASP A 271 2.54 17.41 -2.51
CA ASP A 271 2.43 16.99 -3.91
C ASP A 271 1.89 15.55 -4.04
N ALA A 272 1.05 15.10 -3.08
CA ALA A 272 0.33 13.84 -3.18
C ALA A 272 -0.46 13.77 -4.50
N LEU A 273 -0.36 12.62 -5.17
CA LEU A 273 -0.82 12.47 -6.54
C LEU A 273 -2.35 12.54 -6.64
N SER A 274 -2.84 13.35 -7.58
CA SER A 274 -4.21 13.27 -8.07
C SER A 274 -4.39 12.07 -9.00
N ALA A 275 -5.64 11.79 -9.42
CA ALA A 275 -5.91 10.76 -10.42
C ALA A 275 -5.22 11.08 -11.76
N GLN A 276 -5.25 12.36 -12.20
CA GLN A 276 -4.58 12.79 -13.41
C GLN A 276 -3.06 12.61 -13.33
N ASP A 277 -2.44 13.02 -12.21
CA ASP A 277 -0.99 12.89 -12.01
C ASP A 277 -0.58 11.43 -12.00
N TRP A 278 -1.37 10.59 -11.32
CA TRP A 278 -1.09 9.16 -11.28
C TRP A 278 -1.15 8.53 -12.68
N PHE A 279 -2.20 8.79 -13.46
CA PHE A 279 -2.30 8.28 -14.83
C PHE A 279 -1.19 8.81 -15.72
N ARG A 280 -0.77 10.06 -15.56
CA ARG A 280 0.27 10.70 -16.39
C ARG A 280 1.66 10.19 -16.07
N PHE A 281 1.99 9.96 -14.80
CA PHE A 281 3.38 9.73 -14.36
C PHE A 281 3.66 8.35 -13.79
N HIS A 282 2.65 7.61 -13.36
CA HIS A 282 2.84 6.36 -12.61
C HIS A 282 2.02 5.18 -13.14
N GLY A 283 0.96 5.41 -13.85
CA GLY A 283 0.14 4.38 -14.45
C GLY A 283 0.75 3.83 -15.74
N ARG A 284 0.03 2.93 -16.39
CA ARG A 284 0.42 2.30 -17.65
C ARG A 284 0.71 3.33 -18.75
N TYR A 285 0.01 4.45 -18.76
CA TYR A 285 0.19 5.53 -19.74
C TYR A 285 1.53 6.25 -19.61
N ALA A 286 2.10 6.31 -18.40
CA ALA A 286 3.46 6.81 -18.19
C ALA A 286 4.52 6.00 -18.96
N ASN A 287 4.22 4.74 -19.28
CA ASN A 287 5.09 3.85 -20.04
C ASN A 287 4.79 3.85 -21.55
N GLY A 288 3.92 4.74 -22.03
CA GLY A 288 3.60 4.89 -23.44
C GLY A 288 2.54 3.92 -23.99
N ASP A 289 1.87 3.14 -23.14
CA ASP A 289 0.75 2.30 -23.57
C ASP A 289 -0.40 3.21 -24.08
N LYS A 290 -0.96 2.86 -25.23
CA LYS A 290 -2.11 3.57 -25.79
C LYS A 290 -3.41 2.85 -25.45
N ILE A 291 -4.45 3.61 -25.08
CA ILE A 291 -5.81 3.09 -25.10
C ILE A 291 -6.17 2.86 -26.56
N SER A 292 -6.52 1.63 -26.94
CA SER A 292 -7.21 1.38 -28.21
C SER A 292 -8.63 1.93 -28.07
N ALA A 293 -8.99 2.85 -28.96
CA ALA A 293 -10.33 3.40 -29.08
C ALA A 293 -11.39 2.29 -29.32
#